data_7561b936ca04fef7e74013599711540f
#
_entry.id   7561b936ca04fef7e74013599711540f
#
_cell.length_a   1.000
_cell.length_b   1.000
_cell.length_c   1.000
_cell.angle_alpha   90.00
_cell.angle_beta   90.00
_cell.angle_gamma   90.00
#
_symmetry.space_group_name_H-M   'P 1'
#
loop_
_entity.id
_entity.type
_entity.pdbx_description
1 polymer ?
#
loop_
_entity_poly.entity_id
_entity_poly.type
_entity_poly.pdbx_seq_one_letter_code
_entity_poly.pdbx_strand_id
1 'polypeptide(L)'
;MSHLKISNVKIAGITSCVPKMIEENKELSFFKKGEAEKVIASTGIERRRIADVDTTSADLCYDAAEDLLMGLNWRRDEIDCLIFVTQTPDYILPSNACIMQGRLGLKTECYTLDISYGCPGWVYGMSVVASLLSSGYMKKALLLVGDTPTKFKSRNDKTAWPLFGDAGTATALEYSEESDDMFFTFATEGKSYRSIIVKDGGARNPVTENSLKEVVYGEGIARRPLDSEMDGMSVFAFGLKRAPESV
;
A
#
# COMPACT_ATOMS: atom_id res chain seq x y z
N MET A 1 -15.35 8.30 16.51
CA MET A 1 -14.67 7.18 15.83
C MET A 1 -15.65 6.03 15.70
N SER A 2 -15.62 5.32 14.57
CA SER A 2 -16.41 4.10 14.39
C SER A 2 -15.64 2.92 14.97
N HIS A 3 -16.35 2.01 15.66
CA HIS A 3 -15.76 0.82 16.27
C HIS A 3 -16.34 -0.43 15.61
N LEU A 4 -15.49 -1.41 15.36
CA LEU A 4 -15.88 -2.71 14.82
C LEU A 4 -15.21 -3.81 15.63
N LYS A 5 -16.02 -4.80 16.04
CA LYS A 5 -15.55 -6.04 16.65
C LYS A 5 -15.84 -7.20 15.72
N ILE A 6 -14.87 -8.05 15.48
CA ILE A 6 -14.99 -9.25 14.63
C ILE A 6 -14.47 -10.43 15.43
N SER A 7 -15.24 -11.51 15.42
CA SER A 7 -14.91 -12.77 16.09
C SER A 7 -14.69 -13.88 15.07
N ASN A 8 -14.14 -15.00 15.50
CA ASN A 8 -13.99 -16.23 14.73
C ASN A 8 -13.06 -16.14 13.53
N VAL A 9 -12.07 -15.24 13.55
CA VAL A 9 -11.09 -15.10 12.46
C VAL A 9 -9.69 -14.93 13.05
N LYS A 10 -8.72 -15.63 12.50
CA LYS A 10 -7.30 -15.46 12.87
C LYS A 10 -6.42 -15.21 11.65
N ILE A 11 -5.27 -14.62 11.90
CA ILE A 11 -4.17 -14.52 10.94
C ILE A 11 -3.41 -15.84 10.97
N ALA A 12 -3.37 -16.54 9.84
CA ALA A 12 -2.65 -17.80 9.70
C ALA A 12 -1.17 -17.59 9.34
N GLY A 13 -0.85 -16.50 8.65
CA GLY A 13 0.53 -16.16 8.29
C GLY A 13 0.62 -14.84 7.54
N ILE A 14 1.84 -14.30 7.49
CA ILE A 14 2.18 -13.09 6.75
C ILE A 14 3.53 -13.29 6.06
N THR A 15 3.61 -12.85 4.80
CA THR A 15 4.86 -12.80 4.02
C THR A 15 5.01 -11.44 3.35
N SER A 16 6.21 -11.13 2.88
CA SER A 16 6.50 -9.91 2.15
C SER A 16 7.51 -10.16 1.05
N CYS A 17 7.37 -9.43 -0.06
CA CYS A 17 8.34 -9.36 -1.13
C CYS A 17 8.73 -7.91 -1.38
N VAL A 18 10.03 -7.68 -1.62
CA VAL A 18 10.59 -6.36 -1.89
C VAL A 18 11.51 -6.42 -3.11
N PRO A 19 11.64 -5.33 -3.88
CA PRO A 19 12.55 -5.26 -5.01
C PRO A 19 14.01 -5.53 -4.63
N LYS A 20 14.79 -6.02 -5.59
CA LYS A 20 16.23 -6.30 -5.36
C LYS A 20 17.06 -5.04 -5.23
N MET A 21 16.73 -3.99 -5.99
CA MET A 21 17.49 -2.75 -5.98
C MET A 21 17.38 -2.02 -4.65
N ILE A 22 18.52 -1.58 -4.13
CA ILE A 22 18.63 -0.76 -2.92
C ILE A 22 19.12 0.61 -3.36
N GLU A 23 18.48 1.67 -2.84
CA GLU A 23 18.93 3.04 -3.00
C GLU A 23 19.22 3.64 -1.62
N GLU A 24 20.47 4.09 -1.42
CA GLU A 24 20.94 4.68 -0.17
C GLU A 24 20.62 6.17 -0.14
N ASN A 25 19.91 6.65 0.89
CA ASN A 25 19.53 8.06 0.98
C ASN A 25 20.73 9.00 1.07
N LYS A 26 21.84 8.56 1.66
CA LYS A 26 23.09 9.34 1.74
C LYS A 26 23.75 9.61 0.37
N GLU A 27 23.40 8.83 -0.67
CA GLU A 27 24.00 8.91 -2.01
C GLU A 27 23.13 9.73 -2.97
N LEU A 28 21.98 10.26 -2.53
CA LEU A 28 21.09 11.05 -3.36
C LEU A 28 21.71 12.42 -3.69
N SER A 29 21.87 12.67 -4.99
CA SER A 29 22.63 13.82 -5.52
C SER A 29 22.02 15.20 -5.27
N PHE A 30 20.73 15.27 -4.93
CA PHE A 30 20.05 16.53 -4.64
C PHE A 30 20.28 17.04 -3.21
N PHE A 31 20.86 16.22 -2.32
CA PHE A 31 21.19 16.66 -0.99
C PHE A 31 22.50 17.45 -0.95
N LYS A 32 22.48 18.58 -0.26
CA LYS A 32 23.71 19.30 0.11
C LYS A 32 24.44 18.57 1.24
N LYS A 33 25.68 18.94 1.46
CA LYS A 33 26.50 18.39 2.56
C LYS A 33 25.78 18.53 3.90
N GLY A 34 25.54 17.40 4.58
CA GLY A 34 24.88 17.32 5.89
C GLY A 34 23.34 17.33 5.82
N GLU A 35 22.70 17.44 4.64
CA GLU A 35 21.23 17.35 4.51
C GLU A 35 20.75 15.91 4.61
N ALA A 36 21.44 14.97 3.95
CA ALA A 36 21.08 13.56 3.99
C ALA A 36 21.07 13.01 5.42
N GLU A 37 22.11 13.32 6.19
CA GLU A 37 22.24 12.89 7.59
C GLU A 37 21.10 13.44 8.46
N LYS A 38 20.65 14.66 8.22
CA LYS A 38 19.50 15.24 8.94
C LYS A 38 18.18 14.54 8.59
N VAL A 39 17.98 14.23 7.31
CA VAL A 39 16.78 13.48 6.86
C VAL A 39 16.79 12.08 7.47
N ILE A 40 17.93 11.36 7.42
CA ILE A 40 18.08 10.03 8.00
C ILE A 40 17.84 10.08 9.52
N ALA A 41 18.44 11.04 10.22
CA ALA A 41 18.26 11.19 11.67
C ALA A 41 16.82 11.47 12.09
N SER A 42 16.05 12.24 11.26
CA SER A 42 14.67 12.59 11.55
C SER A 42 13.66 11.50 11.17
N THR A 43 13.96 10.69 10.14
CA THR A 43 13.02 9.69 9.58
C THR A 43 13.39 8.26 9.95
N GLY A 44 14.64 7.99 10.29
CA GLY A 44 15.19 6.64 10.47
C GLY A 44 15.39 5.89 9.16
N ILE A 45 15.18 6.52 7.99
CA ILE A 45 15.24 5.86 6.69
C ILE A 45 16.62 6.06 6.07
N GLU A 46 17.46 5.04 6.17
CA GLU A 46 18.81 5.05 5.57
C GLU A 46 18.80 4.64 4.11
N ARG A 47 17.96 3.63 3.77
CA ARG A 47 17.89 3.02 2.44
C ARG A 47 16.49 2.54 2.13
N ARG A 48 16.18 2.41 0.84
CA ARG A 48 14.87 1.97 0.35
C ARG A 48 15.03 0.91 -0.73
N ARG A 49 14.00 0.09 -0.89
CA ARG A 49 13.86 -0.84 -2.00
C ARG A 49 13.08 -0.17 -3.11
N ILE A 50 13.61 -0.21 -4.33
CA ILE A 50 13.05 0.48 -5.49
C ILE A 50 12.75 -0.54 -6.59
N ALA A 51 11.51 -0.57 -7.05
CA ALA A 51 11.11 -1.42 -8.18
C ALA A 51 11.71 -0.89 -9.50
N ASP A 52 12.07 -1.80 -10.38
CA ASP A 52 12.41 -1.44 -11.76
C ASP A 52 11.14 -1.03 -12.54
N VAL A 53 11.33 -0.70 -13.82
CA VAL A 53 10.23 -0.20 -14.65
C VAL A 53 9.14 -1.24 -14.87
N ASP A 54 9.48 -2.51 -14.89
CA ASP A 54 8.57 -3.61 -15.23
C ASP A 54 7.90 -4.24 -14.01
N THR A 55 8.48 -4.09 -12.81
CA THR A 55 7.94 -4.66 -11.57
C THR A 55 6.83 -3.78 -11.00
N THR A 56 5.65 -4.36 -10.77
CA THR A 56 4.48 -3.68 -10.17
C THR A 56 4.23 -4.13 -8.73
N SER A 57 3.30 -3.44 -8.05
CA SER A 57 2.82 -3.89 -6.72
C SER A 57 2.18 -5.27 -6.78
N ALA A 58 1.50 -5.60 -7.89
CA ALA A 58 0.90 -6.92 -8.10
C ALA A 58 1.95 -8.03 -8.23
N ASP A 59 3.08 -7.76 -8.87
CA ASP A 59 4.17 -8.75 -8.98
C ASP A 59 4.77 -9.06 -7.60
N LEU A 60 5.05 -8.04 -6.81
CA LEU A 60 5.56 -8.21 -5.45
C LEU A 60 4.57 -8.94 -4.55
N CYS A 61 3.28 -8.62 -4.65
CA CYS A 61 2.23 -9.32 -3.90
C CYS A 61 2.03 -10.76 -4.39
N TYR A 62 2.22 -11.03 -5.69
CA TYR A 62 2.18 -12.38 -6.25
C TYR A 62 3.25 -13.27 -5.62
N ASP A 63 4.50 -12.82 -5.63
CA ASP A 63 5.62 -13.57 -5.05
C ASP A 63 5.41 -13.80 -3.55
N ALA A 64 4.94 -12.76 -2.82
CA ALA A 64 4.60 -12.91 -1.41
C ALA A 64 3.47 -13.94 -1.18
N ALA A 65 2.44 -13.94 -2.04
CA ALA A 65 1.32 -14.89 -1.92
C ALA A 65 1.74 -16.32 -2.22
N GLU A 66 2.59 -16.54 -3.23
CA GLU A 66 3.14 -17.86 -3.56
C GLU A 66 3.92 -18.45 -2.37
N ASP A 67 4.83 -17.65 -1.79
CA ASP A 67 5.61 -18.04 -0.62
C ASP A 67 4.70 -18.36 0.58
N LEU A 68 3.64 -17.56 0.78
CA LEU A 68 2.70 -17.74 1.88
C LEU A 68 1.89 -19.04 1.72
N LEU A 69 1.33 -19.27 0.54
CA LEU A 69 0.55 -20.48 0.23
C LEU A 69 1.41 -21.74 0.41
N MET A 70 2.65 -21.70 -0.09
CA MET A 70 3.60 -22.81 0.07
C MET A 70 3.94 -23.02 1.55
N GLY A 71 4.26 -21.96 2.29
CA GLY A 71 4.63 -22.07 3.71
C GLY A 71 3.52 -22.59 4.61
N LEU A 72 2.25 -22.27 4.29
CA LEU A 72 1.08 -22.77 5.00
C LEU A 72 0.57 -24.11 4.49
N ASN A 73 1.11 -24.60 3.39
CA ASN A 73 0.59 -25.77 2.66
C ASN A 73 -0.91 -25.64 2.32
N TRP A 74 -1.32 -24.41 1.95
CA TRP A 74 -2.69 -24.14 1.52
C TRP A 74 -2.86 -24.42 0.04
N ARG A 75 -3.95 -25.13 -0.28
CA ARG A 75 -4.31 -25.38 -1.68
C ARG A 75 -5.06 -24.16 -2.25
N ARG A 76 -4.87 -23.90 -3.54
CA ARG A 76 -5.46 -22.75 -4.23
C ARG A 76 -6.99 -22.83 -4.31
N ASP A 77 -7.54 -24.04 -4.40
CA ASP A 77 -8.99 -24.29 -4.42
C ASP A 77 -9.68 -24.10 -3.05
N GLU A 78 -8.90 -23.94 -1.97
CA GLU A 78 -9.43 -23.65 -0.63
C GLU A 78 -9.60 -22.13 -0.38
N ILE A 79 -9.08 -21.28 -1.27
CA ILE A 79 -9.17 -19.84 -1.08
C ILE A 79 -10.52 -19.33 -1.56
N ASP A 80 -11.32 -18.81 -0.63
CA ASP A 80 -12.67 -18.31 -0.87
C ASP A 80 -12.71 -16.82 -1.18
N CYS A 81 -11.70 -16.07 -0.74
CA CYS A 81 -11.66 -14.62 -0.87
C CYS A 81 -10.23 -14.13 -1.12
N LEU A 82 -10.07 -13.17 -2.04
CA LEU A 82 -8.86 -12.42 -2.28
C LEU A 82 -9.19 -10.92 -2.34
N ILE A 83 -8.59 -10.16 -1.45
CA ILE A 83 -8.68 -8.69 -1.45
C ILE A 83 -7.32 -8.12 -1.76
N PHE A 84 -7.28 -7.16 -2.70
CA PHE A 84 -6.08 -6.43 -3.07
C PHE A 84 -6.19 -4.96 -2.65
N VAL A 85 -5.24 -4.49 -1.85
CA VAL A 85 -5.18 -3.10 -1.39
C VAL A 85 -3.98 -2.41 -2.02
N THR A 86 -4.22 -1.39 -2.83
CA THR A 86 -3.16 -0.63 -3.49
C THR A 86 -3.65 0.76 -3.91
N GLN A 87 -2.72 1.72 -3.99
CA GLN A 87 -2.89 2.99 -4.69
C GLN A 87 -2.11 3.04 -6.01
N THR A 88 -1.39 1.95 -6.33
CA THR A 88 -0.59 1.82 -7.56
C THR A 88 -1.01 0.59 -8.36
N PRO A 89 -2.30 0.53 -8.80
CA PRO A 89 -2.80 -0.62 -9.56
C PRO A 89 -2.09 -0.75 -10.91
N ASP A 90 -2.03 -1.98 -11.44
CA ASP A 90 -1.43 -2.25 -12.76
C ASP A 90 -2.17 -1.52 -13.87
N TYR A 91 -3.50 -1.45 -13.75
CA TYR A 91 -4.40 -0.81 -14.72
C TYR A 91 -5.51 -0.05 -13.99
N ILE A 92 -6.11 0.93 -14.67
CA ILE A 92 -7.34 1.57 -14.19
C ILE A 92 -8.49 0.54 -14.12
N LEU A 93 -8.53 -0.38 -15.07
CA LEU A 93 -9.40 -1.55 -15.14
C LEU A 93 -8.73 -2.64 -16.01
N PRO A 94 -8.93 -3.94 -15.72
CA PRO A 94 -9.72 -4.49 -14.63
C PRO A 94 -9.05 -4.32 -13.26
N SER A 95 -9.75 -4.71 -12.18
CA SER A 95 -9.20 -4.70 -10.81
C SER A 95 -8.03 -5.68 -10.66
N ASN A 96 -7.04 -5.30 -9.84
CA ASN A 96 -5.89 -6.16 -9.57
C ASN A 96 -6.28 -7.48 -8.92
N ALA A 97 -7.28 -7.50 -8.04
CA ALA A 97 -7.77 -8.72 -7.40
C ALA A 97 -8.28 -9.75 -8.42
N CYS A 98 -8.97 -9.30 -9.49
CA CYS A 98 -9.39 -10.20 -10.57
C CYS A 98 -8.20 -10.77 -11.35
N ILE A 99 -7.18 -9.94 -11.64
CA ILE A 99 -5.96 -10.38 -12.30
C ILE A 99 -5.23 -11.41 -11.43
N MET A 100 -5.10 -11.11 -10.13
CA MET A 100 -4.41 -11.97 -9.17
C MET A 100 -5.11 -13.30 -8.95
N GLN A 101 -6.46 -13.33 -8.98
CA GLN A 101 -7.21 -14.58 -8.94
C GLN A 101 -6.76 -15.52 -10.07
N GLY A 102 -6.66 -15.00 -11.30
CA GLY A 102 -6.19 -15.76 -12.46
C GLY A 102 -4.71 -16.15 -12.36
N ARG A 103 -3.84 -15.21 -11.99
CA ARG A 103 -2.39 -15.44 -11.87
C ARG A 103 -2.06 -16.50 -10.82
N LEU A 104 -2.71 -16.44 -9.65
CA LEU A 104 -2.54 -17.42 -8.57
C LEU A 104 -3.27 -18.75 -8.84
N GLY A 105 -4.06 -18.85 -9.92
CA GLY A 105 -4.83 -20.05 -10.26
C GLY A 105 -5.87 -20.41 -9.20
N LEU A 106 -6.50 -19.41 -8.56
CA LEU A 106 -7.58 -19.64 -7.61
C LEU A 106 -8.86 -20.03 -8.34
N LYS A 107 -9.78 -20.69 -7.63
CA LYS A 107 -11.09 -21.09 -8.19
C LYS A 107 -11.90 -19.88 -8.68
N THR A 108 -12.76 -20.08 -9.68
CA THR A 108 -13.61 -19.01 -10.24
C THR A 108 -14.64 -18.47 -9.25
N GLU A 109 -15.00 -19.26 -8.26
CA GLU A 109 -15.91 -18.90 -7.17
C GLU A 109 -15.25 -18.05 -6.08
N CYS A 110 -13.95 -17.78 -6.20
CA CYS A 110 -13.23 -16.90 -5.26
C CYS A 110 -13.78 -15.47 -5.34
N TYR A 111 -14.21 -14.93 -4.21
CA TYR A 111 -14.61 -13.53 -4.10
C TYR A 111 -13.39 -12.63 -4.27
N THR A 112 -13.45 -11.63 -5.15
CA THR A 112 -12.34 -10.70 -5.41
C THR A 112 -12.77 -9.26 -5.26
N LEU A 113 -11.92 -8.41 -4.62
CA LEU A 113 -12.19 -7.00 -4.41
C LEU A 113 -10.89 -6.20 -4.34
N ASP A 114 -10.85 -5.04 -5.03
CA ASP A 114 -9.81 -4.03 -4.83
C ASP A 114 -10.26 -2.97 -3.82
N ILE A 115 -9.30 -2.53 -2.99
CA ILE A 115 -9.47 -1.40 -2.08
C ILE A 115 -8.39 -0.36 -2.41
N SER A 116 -8.81 0.85 -2.79
CA SER A 116 -7.89 1.96 -3.01
C SER A 116 -7.61 2.69 -1.69
N TYR A 117 -6.56 2.26 -0.99
CA TYR A 117 -6.11 2.86 0.28
C TYR A 117 -4.57 2.81 0.37
N GLY A 118 -3.99 3.84 0.98
CA GLY A 118 -2.55 3.91 1.27
C GLY A 118 -2.22 3.44 2.69
N CYS A 119 -1.65 4.33 3.53
CA CYS A 119 -1.08 4.00 4.84
C CYS A 119 -1.95 3.12 5.76
N PRO A 120 -3.28 3.34 5.95
CA PRO A 120 -4.13 2.47 6.76
C PRO A 120 -4.68 1.26 6.00
N GLY A 121 -4.25 1.04 4.75
CA GLY A 121 -4.84 0.05 3.83
C GLY A 121 -4.88 -1.36 4.39
N TRP A 122 -3.81 -1.80 5.07
CA TRP A 122 -3.78 -3.12 5.69
C TRP A 122 -4.87 -3.30 6.76
N VAL A 123 -5.07 -2.29 7.62
CA VAL A 123 -6.11 -2.34 8.68
C VAL A 123 -7.51 -2.36 8.07
N TYR A 124 -7.77 -1.53 7.05
CA TYR A 124 -9.05 -1.54 6.33
C TYR A 124 -9.27 -2.85 5.59
N GLY A 125 -8.27 -3.36 4.87
CA GLY A 125 -8.33 -4.66 4.21
C GLY A 125 -8.60 -5.81 5.19
N MET A 126 -7.89 -5.83 6.33
CA MET A 126 -8.12 -6.79 7.41
C MET A 126 -9.56 -6.76 7.90
N SER A 127 -10.13 -5.58 8.16
CA SER A 127 -11.51 -5.46 8.64
C SER A 127 -12.52 -6.00 7.64
N VAL A 128 -12.30 -5.79 6.34
CA VAL A 128 -13.18 -6.30 5.28
C VAL A 128 -13.07 -7.82 5.17
N VAL A 129 -11.84 -8.35 5.05
CA VAL A 129 -11.62 -9.81 4.96
C VAL A 129 -12.17 -10.53 6.19
N ALA A 130 -11.84 -10.03 7.40
CA ALA A 130 -12.30 -10.65 8.62
C ALA A 130 -13.83 -10.62 8.75
N SER A 131 -14.49 -9.53 8.31
CA SER A 131 -15.96 -9.47 8.27
C SER A 131 -16.58 -10.51 7.32
N LEU A 132 -15.95 -10.76 6.16
CA LEU A 132 -16.42 -11.77 5.21
C LEU A 132 -16.27 -13.20 5.75
N LEU A 133 -15.16 -13.47 6.47
CA LEU A 133 -14.90 -14.78 7.06
C LEU A 133 -15.71 -15.08 8.32
N SER A 134 -16.06 -14.04 9.11
CA SER A 134 -16.63 -14.18 10.47
C SER A 134 -17.90 -15.05 10.55
N SER A 135 -18.67 -15.11 9.45
CA SER A 135 -19.86 -15.95 9.36
C SER A 135 -19.57 -17.45 9.19
N GLY A 136 -18.33 -17.79 8.82
CA GLY A 136 -17.90 -19.18 8.57
C GLY A 136 -18.36 -19.77 7.22
N TYR A 137 -19.01 -18.99 6.34
CA TYR A 137 -19.31 -19.43 4.97
C TYR A 137 -18.05 -19.41 4.09
N MET A 138 -17.22 -18.38 4.21
CA MET A 138 -15.88 -18.34 3.66
C MET A 138 -14.89 -18.80 4.72
N LYS A 139 -13.93 -19.65 4.38
CA LYS A 139 -13.03 -20.27 5.36
C LYS A 139 -11.61 -19.73 5.28
N LYS A 140 -11.09 -19.46 4.09
CA LYS A 140 -9.71 -19.01 3.87
C LYS A 140 -9.68 -17.84 2.92
N ALA A 141 -8.88 -16.86 3.26
CA ALA A 141 -8.71 -15.65 2.46
C ALA A 141 -7.27 -15.19 2.37
N LEU A 142 -6.96 -14.50 1.27
CA LEU A 142 -5.73 -13.76 1.06
C LEU A 142 -6.03 -12.27 1.05
N LEU A 143 -5.31 -11.52 1.87
CA LEU A 143 -5.23 -10.06 1.82
C LEU A 143 -3.86 -9.69 1.25
N LEU A 144 -3.85 -9.14 0.04
CA LEU A 144 -2.66 -8.64 -0.64
C LEU A 144 -2.59 -7.12 -0.47
N VAL A 145 -1.49 -6.62 0.03
CA VAL A 145 -1.29 -5.17 0.25
C VAL A 145 0.07 -4.79 -0.27
N GLY A 146 0.11 -3.92 -1.26
CA GLY A 146 1.37 -3.49 -1.87
C GLY A 146 1.23 -2.21 -2.65
N ASP A 147 2.32 -1.46 -2.67
CA ASP A 147 2.45 -0.26 -3.48
C ASP A 147 3.86 -0.15 -4.08
N THR A 148 3.92 0.45 -5.28
CA THR A 148 5.15 0.93 -5.91
C THR A 148 5.10 2.46 -6.04
N PRO A 149 5.09 3.20 -4.91
CA PRO A 149 4.92 4.65 -4.90
C PRO A 149 6.04 5.38 -5.62
N THR A 150 7.21 4.77 -5.80
CA THR A 150 8.33 5.38 -6.55
C THR A 150 7.99 5.63 -8.01
N LYS A 151 6.99 4.93 -8.58
CA LYS A 151 6.49 5.17 -9.95
C LYS A 151 5.70 6.47 -10.11
N PHE A 152 5.18 7.00 -8.99
CA PHE A 152 4.37 8.22 -8.91
C PHE A 152 5.04 9.31 -8.08
N LYS A 153 6.37 9.27 -7.92
CA LYS A 153 7.14 10.31 -7.24
C LYS A 153 8.28 10.78 -8.14
N SER A 154 8.48 12.10 -8.11
CA SER A 154 9.61 12.68 -8.81
C SER A 154 10.93 12.32 -8.10
N ARG A 155 11.90 11.83 -8.86
CA ARG A 155 13.29 11.67 -8.40
C ARG A 155 13.97 13.00 -8.07
N ASN A 156 13.40 14.12 -8.55
CA ASN A 156 13.88 15.47 -8.33
C ASN A 156 13.17 16.17 -7.15
N ASP A 157 12.46 15.41 -6.30
CA ASP A 157 11.77 15.95 -5.13
C ASP A 157 12.40 15.42 -3.83
N LYS A 158 13.32 16.21 -3.26
CA LYS A 158 14.00 15.87 -2.00
C LYS A 158 13.07 15.79 -0.79
N THR A 159 11.84 16.31 -0.89
CA THR A 159 10.88 16.28 0.23
C THR A 159 10.07 15.00 0.28
N ALA A 160 9.97 14.27 -0.82
CA ALA A 160 9.18 13.05 -0.92
C ALA A 160 10.00 11.83 -1.30
N TRP A 161 10.88 11.92 -2.30
CA TRP A 161 11.62 10.78 -2.82
C TRP A 161 12.34 9.95 -1.75
N PRO A 162 13.06 10.53 -0.75
CA PRO A 162 13.81 9.75 0.25
C PRO A 162 12.94 8.99 1.24
N LEU A 163 11.62 9.20 1.26
CA LEU A 163 10.73 8.65 2.28
C LEU A 163 10.05 7.35 1.86
N PHE A 164 10.03 7.02 0.55
CA PHE A 164 9.21 5.95 0.02
C PHE A 164 10.04 4.88 -0.68
N GLY A 165 9.71 3.62 -0.40
CA GLY A 165 10.18 2.44 -1.11
C GLY A 165 9.00 1.60 -1.55
N ASP A 166 9.27 0.55 -2.31
CA ASP A 166 8.28 -0.32 -2.92
C ASP A 166 8.25 -1.67 -2.22
N ALA A 167 7.07 -2.23 -2.01
CA ALA A 167 6.87 -3.53 -1.38
C ALA A 167 5.52 -4.13 -1.72
N GLY A 168 5.44 -5.45 -1.65
CA GLY A 168 4.20 -6.23 -1.65
C GLY A 168 4.14 -7.17 -0.46
N THR A 169 2.96 -7.40 0.08
CA THR A 169 2.73 -8.31 1.20
C THR A 169 1.53 -9.20 0.94
N ALA A 170 1.52 -10.37 1.55
CA ALA A 170 0.37 -11.26 1.60
C ALA A 170 0.09 -11.64 3.06
N THR A 171 -1.17 -11.52 3.47
CA THR A 171 -1.68 -11.97 4.76
C THR A 171 -2.73 -13.03 4.53
N ALA A 172 -2.55 -14.20 5.13
CA ALA A 172 -3.51 -15.28 5.12
C ALA A 172 -4.40 -15.19 6.36
N LEU A 173 -5.72 -15.21 6.15
CA LEU A 173 -6.71 -15.26 7.21
C LEU A 173 -7.56 -16.52 7.07
N GLU A 174 -7.95 -17.08 8.21
CA GLU A 174 -8.87 -18.22 8.22
C GLU A 174 -9.93 -18.08 9.32
N TYR A 175 -11.09 -18.67 9.03
CA TYR A 175 -12.16 -18.83 10.02
C TYR A 175 -11.69 -19.78 11.14
N SER A 176 -11.88 -19.37 12.39
CA SER A 176 -11.53 -20.16 13.58
C SER A 176 -12.41 -19.76 14.76
N GLU A 177 -13.26 -20.66 15.23
CA GLU A 177 -14.16 -20.41 16.37
C GLU A 177 -13.41 -20.19 17.70
N GLU A 178 -12.16 -20.65 17.78
CA GLU A 178 -11.31 -20.54 18.98
C GLU A 178 -10.42 -19.30 18.98
N SER A 179 -10.54 -18.42 17.97
CA SER A 179 -9.70 -17.22 17.87
C SER A 179 -10.20 -16.10 18.78
N ASP A 180 -9.26 -15.28 19.25
CA ASP A 180 -9.57 -14.05 19.94
C ASP A 180 -10.30 -13.04 19.04
N ASP A 181 -11.06 -12.14 19.65
CA ASP A 181 -11.75 -11.07 18.95
C ASP A 181 -10.77 -10.04 18.41
N MET A 182 -11.03 -9.57 17.18
CA MET A 182 -10.34 -8.43 16.58
C MET A 182 -11.13 -7.14 16.83
N PHE A 183 -10.46 -6.09 17.27
CA PHE A 183 -11.06 -4.78 17.49
C PHE A 183 -10.45 -3.76 16.55
N PHE A 184 -11.31 -2.98 15.91
CA PHE A 184 -10.90 -1.93 14.97
C PHE A 184 -11.54 -0.60 15.36
N THR A 185 -10.76 0.47 15.18
CA THR A 185 -11.22 1.84 15.36
C THR A 185 -10.90 2.63 14.09
N PHE A 186 -11.89 3.34 13.56
CA PHE A 186 -11.76 4.08 12.30
C PHE A 186 -12.13 5.55 12.46
N ALA A 187 -11.37 6.42 11.78
CA ALA A 187 -11.69 7.83 11.60
C ALA A 187 -11.17 8.31 10.24
N THR A 188 -11.85 9.29 9.63
CA THR A 188 -11.46 9.85 8.34
C THR A 188 -11.57 11.38 8.37
N GLU A 189 -10.52 12.07 7.91
CA GLU A 189 -10.46 13.54 7.78
C GLU A 189 -10.48 13.93 6.29
N GLY A 190 -11.62 13.77 5.65
CA GLY A 190 -11.79 14.00 4.20
C GLY A 190 -11.56 15.43 3.74
N LYS A 191 -11.66 16.44 4.62
CA LYS A 191 -11.41 17.85 4.28
C LYS A 191 -9.93 18.11 3.92
N SER A 192 -9.01 17.29 4.43
CA SER A 192 -7.57 17.41 4.22
C SER A 192 -7.06 16.61 3.01
N TYR A 193 -7.92 16.18 2.08
CA TYR A 193 -7.57 15.32 0.95
C TYR A 193 -6.43 15.84 0.07
N ARG A 194 -6.18 17.16 0.07
CA ARG A 194 -5.10 17.78 -0.70
C ARG A 194 -3.73 17.65 -0.07
N SER A 195 -3.63 17.19 1.18
CA SER A 195 -2.35 17.06 1.87
C SER A 195 -1.46 15.97 1.27
N ILE A 196 -2.05 14.97 0.62
CA ILE A 196 -1.34 13.98 -0.20
C ILE A 196 -2.21 13.73 -1.44
N ILE A 197 -1.70 14.06 -2.63
CA ILE A 197 -2.49 13.98 -3.86
C ILE A 197 -1.60 13.78 -5.09
N VAL A 198 -2.10 13.02 -6.05
CA VAL A 198 -1.70 13.07 -7.47
C VAL A 198 -2.76 13.89 -8.18
N LYS A 199 -2.39 15.04 -8.76
CA LYS A 199 -3.36 16.01 -9.27
C LYS A 199 -4.01 15.57 -10.57
N ASP A 200 -3.21 15.02 -11.48
CA ASP A 200 -3.64 14.64 -12.82
C ASP A 200 -3.62 13.11 -13.01
N GLY A 201 -4.25 12.64 -14.06
CA GLY A 201 -4.33 11.21 -14.41
C GLY A 201 -5.64 10.53 -13.98
N GLY A 202 -6.44 11.18 -13.12
CA GLY A 202 -7.78 10.72 -12.77
C GLY A 202 -8.88 11.34 -13.65
N ALA A 203 -10.12 10.88 -13.45
CA ALA A 203 -11.28 11.35 -14.22
C ALA A 203 -11.58 12.86 -14.05
N ARG A 204 -11.23 13.44 -12.91
CA ARG A 204 -11.41 14.88 -12.66
C ARG A 204 -10.45 15.74 -13.46
N ASN A 205 -9.20 15.32 -13.54
CA ASN A 205 -8.13 15.98 -14.29
C ASN A 205 -7.46 14.92 -15.17
N PRO A 206 -7.96 14.66 -16.39
CA PRO A 206 -7.31 13.74 -17.32
C PRO A 206 -5.89 14.18 -17.67
N VAL A 207 -5.08 13.24 -18.15
CA VAL A 207 -3.71 13.53 -18.62
C VAL A 207 -3.75 14.49 -19.80
N THR A 208 -2.91 15.53 -19.77
CA THR A 208 -2.69 16.51 -20.83
C THR A 208 -1.19 16.63 -21.09
N GLU A 209 -0.81 17.35 -22.16
CA GLU A 209 0.61 17.67 -22.42
C GLU A 209 1.27 18.40 -21.24
N ASN A 210 0.52 19.22 -20.50
CA ASN A 210 1.03 19.92 -19.33
C ASN A 210 1.25 18.98 -18.14
N SER A 211 0.50 17.89 -18.05
CA SER A 211 0.67 16.88 -17.00
C SER A 211 2.03 16.18 -17.07
N LEU A 212 2.69 16.19 -18.23
CA LEU A 212 4.01 15.59 -18.46
C LEU A 212 5.18 16.54 -18.19
N LYS A 213 4.91 17.85 -18.05
CA LYS A 213 5.96 18.87 -17.84
C LYS A 213 6.36 18.94 -16.38
N GLU A 214 7.64 18.88 -16.13
CA GLU A 214 8.19 19.12 -14.79
C GLU A 214 8.11 20.59 -14.42
N VAL A 215 7.65 20.89 -13.23
CA VAL A 215 7.53 22.24 -12.64
C VAL A 215 8.44 22.30 -11.43
N VAL A 216 9.27 23.34 -11.37
CA VAL A 216 10.17 23.62 -10.25
C VAL A 216 9.43 24.41 -9.20
N TYR A 217 9.31 23.87 -7.99
CA TYR A 217 8.66 24.51 -6.82
C TYR A 217 9.68 25.11 -5.85
N GLY A 218 10.96 24.73 -5.96
CA GLY A 218 12.05 25.21 -5.13
C GLY A 218 13.33 24.43 -5.39
N GLU A 219 14.38 24.73 -4.65
CA GLU A 219 15.67 24.06 -4.77
C GLU A 219 15.55 22.59 -4.39
N GLY A 220 15.82 21.69 -5.34
CA GLY A 220 15.68 20.24 -5.17
C GLY A 220 14.22 19.78 -5.06
N ILE A 221 13.26 20.58 -5.54
CA ILE A 221 11.84 20.24 -5.53
C ILE A 221 11.27 20.51 -6.92
N ALA A 222 11.23 19.51 -7.75
CA ALA A 222 10.62 19.57 -9.07
C ALA A 222 9.72 18.33 -9.29
N ARG A 223 8.51 18.55 -9.81
CA ARG A 223 7.48 17.53 -9.97
C ARG A 223 6.62 17.78 -11.18
N ARG A 224 6.11 16.72 -11.77
CA ARG A 224 5.03 16.78 -12.76
C ARG A 224 3.67 16.76 -12.04
N PRO A 225 2.57 17.26 -12.61
CA PRO A 225 1.22 17.05 -12.08
C PRO A 225 0.81 15.57 -11.90
N LEU A 226 1.48 14.65 -12.61
CA LEU A 226 1.33 13.19 -12.46
C LEU A 226 2.10 12.61 -11.27
N ASP A 227 2.99 13.38 -10.65
CA ASP A 227 3.73 12.93 -9.48
C ASP A 227 2.93 13.26 -8.21
N SER A 228 3.00 12.37 -7.21
CA SER A 228 2.35 12.65 -5.93
C SER A 228 3.07 13.76 -5.19
N GLU A 229 2.32 14.72 -4.70
CA GLU A 229 2.80 15.75 -3.77
C GLU A 229 2.33 15.46 -2.35
N MET A 230 3.12 15.87 -1.37
CA MET A 230 2.81 15.73 0.04
C MET A 230 3.12 17.03 0.78
N ASP A 231 2.13 17.58 1.49
CA ASP A 231 2.32 18.59 2.51
C ASP A 231 2.76 17.92 3.82
N GLY A 232 4.07 17.77 3.99
CA GLY A 232 4.64 17.06 5.13
C GLY A 232 4.26 17.68 6.48
N MET A 233 4.08 19.02 6.55
CA MET A 233 3.68 19.68 7.80
C MET A 233 2.24 19.37 8.17
N SER A 234 1.32 19.39 7.22
CA SER A 234 -0.08 19.02 7.45
C SER A 234 -0.21 17.54 7.84
N VAL A 235 0.55 16.65 7.19
CA VAL A 235 0.57 15.21 7.52
C VAL A 235 1.14 14.97 8.91
N PHE A 236 2.24 15.65 9.27
CA PHE A 236 2.85 15.54 10.59
C PHE A 236 1.91 16.04 11.70
N ALA A 237 1.29 17.21 11.52
CA ALA A 237 0.33 17.77 12.47
C ALA A 237 -0.90 16.86 12.66
N PHE A 238 -1.39 16.26 11.58
CA PHE A 238 -2.44 15.24 11.63
C PHE A 238 -2.01 14.03 12.47
N GLY A 239 -0.81 13.49 12.22
CA GLY A 239 -0.28 12.33 12.94
C GLY A 239 -0.14 12.61 14.45
N LEU A 240 0.45 13.75 14.83
CA LEU A 240 0.58 14.15 16.24
C LEU A 240 -0.76 14.23 16.97
N LYS A 241 -1.81 14.69 16.28
CA LYS A 241 -3.14 14.82 16.89
C LYS A 241 -3.89 13.50 16.95
N ARG A 242 -3.86 12.70 15.86
CA ARG A 242 -4.76 11.55 15.70
C ARG A 242 -4.17 10.23 16.18
N ALA A 243 -2.85 10.04 16.12
CA ALA A 243 -2.25 8.79 16.56
C ALA A 243 -2.51 8.49 18.04
N PRO A 244 -2.37 9.45 18.99
CA PRO A 244 -2.70 9.20 20.39
C PRO A 244 -4.19 8.92 20.65
N GLU A 245 -5.09 9.40 19.80
CA GLU A 245 -6.53 9.16 19.91
C GLU A 245 -6.93 7.74 19.48
N SER A 246 -6.05 7.03 18.76
CA SER A 246 -6.30 5.69 18.21
C SER A 246 -5.74 4.56 19.08
N VAL A 247 -5.00 4.88 20.15
CA VAL A 247 -4.42 3.98 21.13
C VAL A 247 -5.18 4.11 22.46
#